data_45ed920bc01dedf5770138d67d86b661
#
_entry.id   45ed920bc01dedf5770138d67d86b661
#
_cell.length_a   1.000
_cell.length_b   1.000
_cell.length_c   1.000
_cell.angle_alpha   90.00
_cell.angle_beta   90.00
_cell.angle_gamma   90.00
#
_symmetry.space_group_name_H-M   'P 1'
#
loop_
_entity.id
_entity.type
_entity.pdbx_description
1 polymer ?
#
loop_
_entity_poly.entity_id
_entity_poly.type
_entity_poly.pdbx_seq_one_letter_code
_entity_poly.pdbx_strand_id
1 'polypeptide(L)'
;IAALYGKLQSDPKISPSIMTNIHKLLHSAFEQAVLWEYVPRNPFRKANVPKAFPTEIPMLTTDEIKILIQNCDNPMLSIAIHLAFAGSLRKGEILALTWDDVDFQKGTISVSKTLKRVRRDAVDVLNGKDILHQFPAAFDEGRTVTVLKRPKTQSSIRTVYLPDYVLDNHGN
;
A
#
# COMPACT_ATOMS: atom_id res chain seq x y z
N ILE A 1 -8.75 30.08 7.42
CA ILE A 1 -8.42 28.92 6.59
C ILE A 1 -7.56 29.32 5.40
N ALA A 2 -7.92 30.39 4.67
CA ALA A 2 -7.11 30.90 3.56
C ALA A 2 -5.65 31.19 3.97
N ALA A 3 -5.45 31.85 5.13
CA ALA A 3 -4.12 32.12 5.67
C ALA A 3 -3.34 30.82 6.02
N LEU A 4 -4.02 29.78 6.52
CA LEU A 4 -3.42 28.48 6.76
C LEU A 4 -2.93 27.85 5.45
N TYR A 5 -3.79 27.83 4.43
CA TYR A 5 -3.41 27.28 3.14
C TYR A 5 -2.30 28.07 2.45
N GLY A 6 -2.32 29.41 2.56
CA GLY A 6 -1.21 30.23 2.08
C GLY A 6 0.14 29.88 2.72
N LYS A 7 0.16 29.67 4.04
CA LYS A 7 1.38 29.21 4.76
C LYS A 7 1.81 27.81 4.33
N LEU A 8 0.86 26.89 4.13
CA LEU A 8 1.18 25.54 3.68
C LEU A 8 1.70 25.50 2.24
N GLN A 9 1.18 26.37 1.38
CA GLN A 9 1.65 26.49 -0.02
C GLN A 9 3.04 27.11 -0.12
N SER A 10 3.42 27.98 0.80
CA SER A 10 4.76 28.60 0.80
C SER A 10 5.86 27.67 1.31
N ASP A 11 5.53 26.53 1.91
CA ASP A 11 6.50 25.53 2.35
C ASP A 11 6.80 24.54 1.20
N PRO A 12 8.03 24.53 0.65
CA PRO A 12 8.40 23.65 -0.45
C PRO A 12 8.33 22.14 -0.12
N LYS A 13 8.23 21.79 1.16
CA LYS A 13 8.08 20.39 1.62
C LYS A 13 6.63 19.91 1.54
N ILE A 14 5.68 20.79 1.34
CA ILE A 14 4.25 20.47 1.32
C ILE A 14 3.76 20.39 -0.12
N SER A 15 3.63 19.19 -0.62
CA SER A 15 3.02 18.95 -1.94
C SER A 15 1.50 19.22 -1.91
N PRO A 16 0.86 19.50 -3.06
CA PRO A 16 -0.60 19.64 -3.15
C PRO A 16 -1.36 18.39 -2.62
N SER A 17 -0.77 17.22 -2.76
CA SER A 17 -1.32 15.95 -2.23
C SER A 17 -1.31 15.94 -0.71
N ILE A 18 -0.21 16.40 -0.07
CA ILE A 18 -0.11 16.55 1.39
C ILE A 18 -1.16 17.55 1.88
N MET A 19 -1.31 18.67 1.18
CA MET A 19 -2.30 19.69 1.53
C MET A 19 -3.74 19.15 1.47
N THR A 20 -4.07 18.37 0.45
CA THR A 20 -5.36 17.67 0.36
C THR A 20 -5.58 16.72 1.54
N ASN A 21 -4.57 16.01 1.99
CA ASN A 21 -4.66 15.12 3.15
C ASN A 21 -4.82 15.90 4.45
N ILE A 22 -4.10 17.02 4.63
CA ILE A 22 -4.28 17.93 5.78
C ILE A 22 -5.72 18.45 5.80
N HIS A 23 -6.25 18.90 4.66
CA HIS A 23 -7.63 19.34 4.57
C HIS A 23 -8.62 18.25 5.00
N LYS A 24 -8.50 17.03 4.47
CA LYS A 24 -9.37 15.90 4.82
C LYS A 24 -9.35 15.61 6.31
N LEU A 25 -8.15 15.65 6.93
CA LEU A 25 -7.98 15.43 8.36
C LEU A 25 -8.68 16.53 9.17
N LEU A 26 -8.41 17.79 8.85
CA LEU A 26 -9.02 18.93 9.54
C LEU A 26 -10.55 18.96 9.33
N HIS A 27 -11.01 18.72 8.11
CA HIS A 27 -12.44 18.63 7.82
C HIS A 27 -13.12 17.57 8.69
N SER A 28 -12.56 16.37 8.77
CA SER A 28 -13.09 15.27 9.59
C SER A 28 -13.06 15.61 11.08
N ALA A 29 -11.97 16.19 11.58
CA ALA A 29 -11.84 16.60 12.98
C ALA A 29 -12.89 17.67 13.35
N PHE A 30 -13.10 18.66 12.49
CA PHE A 30 -14.10 19.70 12.74
C PHE A 30 -15.56 19.22 12.56
N GLU A 31 -15.84 18.23 11.69
CA GLU A 31 -17.14 17.56 11.68
C GLU A 31 -17.42 16.88 13.03
N GLN A 32 -16.43 16.19 13.59
CA GLN A 32 -16.57 15.57 14.90
C GLN A 32 -16.73 16.61 16.02
N ALA A 33 -16.01 17.75 15.95
CA ALA A 33 -16.15 18.85 16.90
C ALA A 33 -17.55 19.50 16.85
N VAL A 34 -18.18 19.55 15.67
CA VAL A 34 -19.60 19.98 15.54
C VAL A 34 -20.54 18.98 16.19
N LEU A 35 -20.32 17.67 16.00
CA LEU A 35 -21.13 16.62 16.63
C LEU A 35 -21.02 16.63 18.17
N TRP A 36 -19.86 17.03 18.69
CA TRP A 36 -19.64 17.18 20.14
C TRP A 36 -20.01 18.58 20.67
N GLU A 37 -20.61 19.42 19.81
CA GLU A 37 -21.06 20.79 20.16
C GLU A 37 -19.91 21.73 20.61
N TYR A 38 -18.63 21.39 20.32
CA TYR A 38 -17.49 22.26 20.61
C TYR A 38 -17.43 23.48 19.69
N VAL A 39 -17.96 23.38 18.48
CA VAL A 39 -18.04 24.47 17.52
C VAL A 39 -19.39 24.44 16.81
N PRO A 40 -19.99 25.60 16.48
CA PRO A 40 -21.32 25.66 15.87
C PRO A 40 -21.35 25.21 14.42
N ARG A 41 -20.22 25.22 13.73
CA ARG A 41 -20.10 24.83 12.31
C ARG A 41 -18.67 24.44 11.96
N ASN A 42 -18.54 23.56 10.97
CA ASN A 42 -17.24 23.21 10.42
C ASN A 42 -16.75 24.29 9.44
N PRO A 43 -15.66 25.01 9.74
CA PRO A 43 -15.15 26.06 8.86
C PRO A 43 -14.54 25.53 7.56
N PHE A 44 -14.18 24.23 7.50
CA PHE A 44 -13.55 23.59 6.33
C PHE A 44 -14.56 23.11 5.28
N ARG A 45 -15.87 23.09 5.55
CA ARG A 45 -16.90 22.66 4.57
C ARG A 45 -16.87 23.43 3.26
N LYS A 46 -16.57 24.73 3.31
CA LYS A 46 -16.53 25.61 2.13
C LYS A 46 -15.12 26.07 1.75
N ALA A 47 -14.10 25.42 2.29
CA ALA A 47 -12.74 25.79 2.01
C ALA A 47 -12.28 25.28 0.64
N ASN A 48 -11.81 26.16 -0.21
CA ASN A 48 -11.18 25.79 -1.48
C ASN A 48 -9.78 25.23 -1.21
N VAL A 49 -9.61 23.95 -1.45
CA VAL A 49 -8.29 23.30 -1.39
C VAL A 49 -7.63 23.46 -2.75
N PRO A 50 -6.36 23.87 -2.80
CA PRO A 50 -5.61 23.85 -4.05
C PRO A 50 -5.62 22.46 -4.64
N LYS A 51 -6.07 22.32 -5.88
CA LYS A 51 -6.15 21.03 -6.56
C LYS A 51 -4.74 20.50 -6.82
N ALA A 52 -4.48 19.28 -6.40
CA ALA A 52 -3.34 18.55 -6.91
C ALA A 52 -3.60 18.20 -8.38
N PHE A 53 -2.73 18.63 -9.27
CA PHE A 53 -2.74 18.12 -10.64
C PHE A 53 -2.32 16.65 -10.59
N PRO A 54 -3.04 15.73 -11.24
CA PRO A 54 -2.59 14.37 -11.35
C PRO A 54 -1.22 14.37 -12.04
N THR A 55 -0.21 13.88 -11.36
CA THR A 55 1.07 13.59 -12.00
C THR A 55 0.87 12.32 -12.82
N GLU A 56 1.05 12.40 -14.11
CA GLU A 56 1.09 11.22 -14.96
C GLU A 56 2.29 10.37 -14.51
N ILE A 57 2.00 9.21 -13.97
CA ILE A 57 3.03 8.22 -13.68
C ILE A 57 3.22 7.44 -14.99
N PRO A 58 4.42 7.52 -15.61
CA PRO A 58 4.68 6.74 -16.82
C PRO A 58 4.53 5.26 -16.48
N MET A 59 3.64 4.58 -17.19
CA MET A 59 3.49 3.14 -17.08
C MET A 59 4.44 2.47 -18.07
N LEU A 60 5.12 1.43 -17.60
CA LEU A 60 5.98 0.62 -18.46
C LEU A 60 5.12 -0.10 -19.51
N THR A 61 5.57 -0.06 -20.75
CA THR A 61 5.00 -0.84 -21.85
C THR A 61 5.35 -2.32 -21.68
N THR A 62 4.63 -3.18 -22.39
CA THR A 62 4.90 -4.63 -22.39
C THR A 62 6.33 -4.95 -22.83
N ASP A 63 6.86 -4.20 -23.81
CA ASP A 63 8.22 -4.43 -24.30
C ASP A 63 9.29 -3.97 -23.31
N GLU A 64 9.07 -2.86 -22.61
CA GLU A 64 9.96 -2.43 -21.52
C GLU A 64 9.97 -3.43 -20.38
N ILE A 65 8.84 -4.04 -20.05
CA ILE A 65 8.77 -5.10 -19.04
C ILE A 65 9.51 -6.36 -19.49
N LYS A 66 9.40 -6.77 -20.76
CA LYS A 66 10.19 -7.88 -21.30
C LYS A 66 11.70 -7.62 -21.18
N ILE A 67 12.13 -6.42 -21.59
CA ILE A 67 13.52 -6.00 -21.47
C ILE A 67 13.98 -6.03 -20.00
N LEU A 68 13.14 -5.53 -19.09
CA LEU A 68 13.43 -5.55 -17.65
C LEU A 68 13.64 -6.96 -17.12
N ILE A 69 12.77 -7.90 -17.50
CA ILE A 69 12.86 -9.31 -17.09
C ILE A 69 14.11 -9.96 -17.67
N GLN A 70 14.39 -9.76 -18.96
CA GLN A 70 15.56 -10.33 -19.63
C GLN A 70 16.91 -9.87 -19.04
N ASN A 71 16.94 -8.66 -18.50
CA ASN A 71 18.14 -8.09 -17.86
C ASN A 71 18.13 -8.23 -16.32
N CYS A 72 17.23 -9.04 -15.77
CA CYS A 72 17.13 -9.25 -14.34
C CYS A 72 17.87 -10.51 -13.91
N ASP A 73 19.10 -10.36 -13.43
CA ASP A 73 19.93 -11.48 -12.96
C ASP A 73 19.44 -12.09 -11.62
N ASN A 74 18.57 -11.41 -10.92
CA ASN A 74 18.05 -11.89 -9.64
C ASN A 74 16.73 -12.66 -9.83
N PRO A 75 16.73 -14.00 -9.64
CA PRO A 75 15.52 -14.82 -9.88
C PRO A 75 14.33 -14.41 -9.02
N MET A 76 14.56 -14.04 -7.75
CA MET A 76 13.49 -13.60 -6.85
C MET A 76 12.85 -12.29 -7.31
N LEU A 77 13.65 -11.37 -7.84
CA LEU A 77 13.16 -10.11 -8.39
C LEU A 77 12.41 -10.36 -9.70
N SER A 78 12.90 -11.24 -10.56
CA SER A 78 12.22 -11.65 -11.80
C SER A 78 10.84 -12.22 -11.51
N ILE A 79 10.73 -13.16 -10.55
CA ILE A 79 9.45 -13.68 -10.08
C ILE A 79 8.53 -12.56 -9.60
N ALA A 80 9.04 -11.64 -8.78
CA ALA A 80 8.25 -10.54 -8.25
C ALA A 80 7.71 -9.62 -9.36
N ILE A 81 8.49 -9.38 -10.42
CA ILE A 81 8.07 -8.60 -11.60
C ILE A 81 6.94 -9.34 -12.33
N HIS A 82 7.10 -10.65 -12.58
CA HIS A 82 6.07 -11.47 -13.20
C HIS A 82 4.76 -11.45 -12.41
N LEU A 83 4.82 -11.64 -11.09
CA LEU A 83 3.65 -11.61 -10.22
C LEU A 83 2.99 -10.23 -10.16
N ALA A 84 3.78 -9.15 -10.17
CA ALA A 84 3.26 -7.80 -10.21
C ALA A 84 2.56 -7.49 -11.51
N PHE A 85 3.15 -7.87 -12.64
CA PHE A 85 2.63 -7.57 -13.97
C PHE A 85 1.49 -8.52 -14.38
N ALA A 86 1.72 -9.82 -14.40
CA ALA A 86 0.73 -10.79 -14.84
C ALA A 86 -0.40 -11.00 -13.83
N GLY A 87 -0.05 -11.02 -12.52
CA GLY A 87 -0.99 -11.26 -11.44
C GLY A 87 -1.60 -9.99 -10.84
N SER A 88 -1.12 -8.80 -11.21
CA SER A 88 -1.52 -7.52 -10.58
C SER A 88 -1.44 -7.54 -9.06
N LEU A 89 -0.45 -8.25 -8.51
CA LEU A 89 -0.25 -8.36 -7.07
C LEU A 89 0.44 -7.11 -6.54
N ARG A 90 0.00 -6.65 -5.38
CA ARG A 90 0.70 -5.56 -4.67
C ARG A 90 1.98 -6.08 -4.02
N LYS A 91 3.00 -5.21 -3.88
CA LYS A 91 4.27 -5.54 -3.22
C LYS A 91 4.12 -6.33 -1.93
N GLY A 92 3.20 -5.91 -1.04
CA GLY A 92 2.99 -6.60 0.24
C GLY A 92 2.31 -7.96 0.10
N GLU A 93 1.54 -8.18 -0.94
CA GLU A 93 0.91 -9.47 -1.27
C GLU A 93 1.98 -10.42 -1.81
N ILE A 94 2.82 -9.99 -2.76
CA ILE A 94 3.94 -10.76 -3.30
C ILE A 94 4.87 -11.25 -2.18
N LEU A 95 5.26 -10.34 -1.28
CA LEU A 95 6.16 -10.67 -0.16
C LEU A 95 5.52 -11.56 0.91
N ALA A 96 4.19 -11.72 0.88
CA ALA A 96 3.44 -12.55 1.82
C ALA A 96 3.14 -13.95 1.29
N LEU A 97 3.42 -14.22 0.01
CA LEU A 97 3.14 -15.52 -0.60
C LEU A 97 3.97 -16.63 0.02
N THR A 98 3.33 -17.77 0.19
CA THR A 98 3.93 -19.04 0.57
C THR A 98 3.56 -20.11 -0.45
N TRP A 99 4.24 -21.23 -0.47
CA TRP A 99 3.94 -22.32 -1.40
C TRP A 99 2.52 -22.87 -1.24
N ASP A 100 1.94 -22.79 -0.05
CA ASP A 100 0.56 -23.19 0.22
C ASP A 100 -0.47 -22.27 -0.48
N ASP A 101 -0.06 -21.09 -0.90
CA ASP A 101 -0.94 -20.15 -1.63
C ASP A 101 -0.96 -20.44 -3.13
N VAL A 102 -0.09 -21.33 -3.65
CA VAL A 102 0.10 -21.59 -5.07
C VAL A 102 -0.46 -22.97 -5.44
N ASP A 103 -1.40 -22.99 -6.36
CA ASP A 103 -1.91 -24.23 -6.96
C ASP A 103 -1.36 -24.35 -8.39
N PHE A 104 -0.28 -25.13 -8.55
CA PHE A 104 0.37 -25.35 -9.84
C PHE A 104 -0.49 -26.12 -10.82
N GLN A 105 -1.41 -26.99 -10.35
CA GLN A 105 -2.28 -27.76 -11.23
C GLN A 105 -3.35 -26.86 -11.86
N LYS A 106 -3.83 -25.88 -11.11
CA LYS A 106 -4.83 -24.92 -11.60
C LYS A 106 -4.21 -23.63 -12.14
N GLY A 107 -2.91 -23.44 -11.99
CA GLY A 107 -2.25 -22.19 -12.36
C GLY A 107 -2.75 -20.99 -11.57
N THR A 108 -3.03 -21.17 -10.28
CA THR A 108 -3.65 -20.09 -9.48
C THR A 108 -2.87 -19.74 -8.22
N ILE A 109 -3.00 -18.49 -7.79
CA ILE A 109 -2.50 -18.00 -6.52
C ILE A 109 -3.66 -17.47 -5.67
N SER A 110 -3.70 -17.90 -4.40
CA SER A 110 -4.62 -17.38 -3.40
C SER A 110 -4.02 -16.17 -2.68
N VAL A 111 -4.56 -14.98 -2.90
CA VAL A 111 -4.11 -13.75 -2.26
C VAL A 111 -4.98 -13.51 -1.02
N SER A 112 -4.46 -13.87 0.14
CA SER A 112 -5.20 -13.79 1.43
C SER A 112 -4.40 -13.08 2.53
N LYS A 113 -3.16 -12.68 2.24
CA LYS A 113 -2.20 -12.15 3.22
C LYS A 113 -1.45 -10.96 2.63
N THR A 114 -0.89 -10.13 3.49
CA THR A 114 0.02 -9.04 3.10
C THR A 114 1.12 -8.84 4.13
N LEU A 115 2.34 -8.70 3.67
CA LEU A 115 3.49 -8.36 4.51
C LEU A 115 3.60 -6.84 4.62
N LYS A 116 3.77 -6.33 5.84
CA LYS A 116 3.93 -4.90 6.11
C LYS A 116 4.97 -4.65 7.18
N ARG A 117 5.68 -3.54 7.03
CA ARG A 117 6.46 -2.96 8.10
C ARG A 117 5.60 -1.96 8.87
N VAL A 118 5.48 -2.15 10.18
CA VAL A 118 4.66 -1.33 11.08
C VAL A 118 5.49 -0.85 12.27
N ARG A 119 5.06 0.21 12.94
CA ARG A 119 5.70 0.65 14.18
C ARG A 119 5.43 -0.37 15.28
N ARG A 120 6.40 -0.61 16.17
CA ARG A 120 6.24 -1.53 17.30
C ARG A 120 5.12 -1.10 18.23
N ASP A 121 5.11 0.20 18.61
CA ASP A 121 4.08 0.77 19.46
C ASP A 121 2.66 0.62 18.89
N ALA A 122 2.51 0.64 17.57
CA ALA A 122 1.22 0.41 16.92
C ALA A 122 0.75 -1.05 17.04
N VAL A 123 1.67 -2.01 17.11
CA VAL A 123 1.32 -3.42 17.34
C VAL A 123 0.79 -3.61 18.76
N ASP A 124 1.45 -2.99 19.73
CA ASP A 124 1.09 -3.08 21.14
C ASP A 124 -0.26 -2.42 21.40
N VAL A 125 -0.48 -1.20 20.89
CA VAL A 125 -1.75 -0.45 21.04
C VAL A 125 -2.93 -1.20 20.40
N LEU A 126 -2.71 -1.91 19.29
CA LEU A 126 -3.77 -2.65 18.59
C LEU A 126 -3.92 -4.09 19.07
N ASN A 127 -3.19 -4.50 20.13
CA ASN A 127 -3.18 -5.87 20.64
C ASN A 127 -3.00 -6.93 19.54
N GLY A 128 -2.18 -6.63 18.54
CA GLY A 128 -1.94 -7.54 17.42
C GLY A 128 -3.13 -7.81 16.51
N LYS A 129 -4.20 -7.00 16.56
CA LYS A 129 -5.41 -7.19 15.74
C LYS A 129 -5.06 -7.37 14.26
N ASP A 130 -5.60 -8.41 13.64
CA ASP A 130 -5.37 -8.81 12.25
C ASP A 130 -3.92 -9.23 11.93
N ILE A 131 -3.04 -9.38 12.92
CA ILE A 131 -1.69 -9.90 12.72
C ILE A 131 -1.74 -11.43 12.78
N LEU A 132 -1.28 -12.08 11.71
CA LEU A 132 -1.15 -13.53 11.61
C LEU A 132 0.19 -14.01 12.17
N HIS A 133 1.24 -13.23 11.90
CA HIS A 133 2.60 -13.53 12.36
C HIS A 133 3.41 -12.26 12.47
N GLN A 134 4.29 -12.18 13.46
CA GLN A 134 5.26 -11.12 13.65
C GLN A 134 6.66 -11.70 13.49
N PHE A 135 7.40 -11.16 12.54
CA PHE A 135 8.77 -11.57 12.31
C PHE A 135 9.71 -10.90 13.32
N PRO A 136 10.82 -11.58 13.67
CA PRO A 136 11.87 -10.95 14.46
C PRO A 136 12.31 -9.63 13.83
N ALA A 137 12.64 -8.65 14.65
CA ALA A 137 13.19 -7.39 14.14
C ALA A 137 14.59 -7.65 13.57
N ALA A 138 14.86 -7.12 12.39
CA ALA A 138 16.18 -7.23 11.78
C ALA A 138 17.27 -6.50 12.59
N PHE A 139 16.87 -5.52 13.43
CA PHE A 139 17.73 -4.77 14.34
C PHE A 139 17.01 -4.57 15.67
N ASP A 140 17.68 -4.83 16.79
CA ASP A 140 17.08 -4.75 18.15
C ASP A 140 16.56 -3.35 18.50
N GLU A 141 17.20 -2.31 18.01
CA GLU A 141 16.82 -0.91 18.23
C GLU A 141 15.80 -0.37 17.22
N GLY A 142 15.32 -1.20 16.29
CA GLY A 142 14.41 -0.79 15.23
C GLY A 142 13.05 -0.36 15.77
N ARG A 143 12.59 0.85 15.39
CA ARG A 143 11.25 1.36 15.72
C ARG A 143 10.12 0.63 15.00
N THR A 144 10.46 -0.24 14.06
CA THR A 144 9.49 -0.96 13.22
C THR A 144 9.73 -2.45 13.27
N VAL A 145 8.66 -3.20 13.02
CA VAL A 145 8.65 -4.66 12.92
C VAL A 145 7.89 -5.08 11.68
N THR A 146 8.31 -6.19 11.10
CA THR A 146 7.63 -6.78 9.94
C THR A 146 6.53 -7.72 10.45
N VAL A 147 5.33 -7.55 9.92
CA VAL A 147 4.17 -8.37 10.28
C VAL A 147 3.47 -8.91 9.04
N LEU A 148 3.01 -10.14 9.13
CA LEU A 148 2.07 -10.75 8.20
C LEU A 148 0.66 -10.44 8.69
N LYS A 149 -0.16 -9.85 7.84
CA LYS A 149 -1.52 -9.41 8.20
C LYS A 149 -2.57 -9.96 7.26
N ARG A 150 -3.78 -10.10 7.78
CA ARG A 150 -4.97 -10.25 6.94
C ARG A 150 -5.27 -8.95 6.18
N PRO A 151 -5.85 -9.02 4.98
CA PRO A 151 -6.35 -7.84 4.29
C PRO A 151 -7.40 -7.11 5.12
N LYS A 152 -7.48 -5.77 4.95
CA LYS A 152 -8.47 -4.95 5.68
C LYS A 152 -9.93 -5.23 5.26
N THR A 153 -10.14 -5.71 4.04
CA THR A 153 -11.46 -5.96 3.47
C THR A 153 -11.52 -7.37 2.89
N GLN A 154 -12.70 -7.98 2.99
CA GLN A 154 -12.96 -9.30 2.39
C GLN A 154 -12.74 -9.29 0.87
N SER A 155 -13.07 -8.19 0.19
CA SER A 155 -12.86 -8.01 -1.25
C SER A 155 -11.39 -8.01 -1.69
N SER A 156 -10.46 -7.90 -0.74
CA SER A 156 -9.03 -8.02 -1.03
C SER A 156 -8.54 -9.47 -1.08
N ILE A 157 -9.34 -10.41 -0.58
CA ILE A 157 -9.08 -11.84 -0.69
C ILE A 157 -9.57 -12.28 -2.05
N ARG A 158 -8.66 -12.83 -2.86
CA ARG A 158 -8.97 -13.21 -4.24
C ARG A 158 -8.05 -14.32 -4.73
N THR A 159 -8.53 -15.07 -5.71
CA THR A 159 -7.70 -15.98 -6.52
C THR A 159 -7.28 -15.29 -7.79
N VAL A 160 -6.01 -15.41 -8.13
CA VAL A 160 -5.41 -14.86 -9.35
C VAL A 160 -4.96 -16.02 -10.21
N TYR A 161 -5.34 -15.99 -11.48
CA TYR A 161 -4.87 -16.95 -12.50
C TYR A 161 -3.56 -16.43 -13.09
N LEU A 162 -2.55 -17.27 -13.12
CA LEU A 162 -1.28 -16.95 -13.76
C LEU A 162 -1.22 -17.55 -15.16
N PRO A 163 -0.66 -16.82 -16.11
CA PRO A 163 -0.35 -17.40 -17.43
C PRO A 163 0.69 -18.51 -17.32
N ASP A 164 0.60 -19.52 -18.20
CA ASP A 164 1.47 -20.71 -18.19
C ASP A 164 2.96 -20.34 -18.21
N TYR A 165 3.35 -19.32 -18.96
CA TYR A 165 4.74 -18.87 -19.04
C TYR A 165 5.33 -18.39 -17.68
N VAL A 166 4.49 -18.03 -16.72
CA VAL A 166 4.94 -17.66 -15.35
C VAL A 166 5.19 -18.91 -14.52
N LEU A 167 4.44 -19.99 -14.79
CA LEU A 167 4.55 -21.26 -14.09
C LEU A 167 5.72 -22.10 -14.61
N ASP A 168 5.95 -22.08 -15.92
CA ASP A 168 6.98 -22.89 -16.59
C ASP A 168 8.41 -22.39 -16.35
N ASN A 169 8.61 -21.11 -16.07
CA ASN A 169 9.93 -20.53 -15.82
C ASN A 169 10.59 -20.99 -14.49
N HIS A 170 9.94 -21.86 -13.73
CA HIS A 170 10.44 -22.34 -12.43
C HIS A 170 10.64 -23.86 -12.36
N GLY A 171 10.59 -24.56 -13.51
CA GLY A 171 10.76 -26.01 -13.62
C GLY A 171 12.11 -26.51 -14.13
N ASN A 172 13.11 -25.65 -14.35
CA ASN A 172 14.48 -26.03 -14.73
C ASN A 172 15.51 -25.41 -13.80
#